data_c755775165b591206dc56420a0841372
#
_entry.id   c755775165b591206dc56420a0841372
#
_cell.length_a   1.000
_cell.length_b   1.000
_cell.length_c   1.000
_cell.angle_alpha   90.00
_cell.angle_beta   90.00
_cell.angle_gamma   90.00
#
_symmetry.space_group_name_H-M   'P 1'
#
loop_
_entity.id
_entity.type
_entity.pdbx_description
1 polymer ?
#
loop_
_entity_poly.entity_id
_entity_poly.type
_entity_poly.pdbx_seq_one_letter_code
_entity_poly.pdbx_strand_id
1 'polypeptide(L)'
;MCVGIRLIISVTFLLLVVSVRLQAQDTKVSHPFMWKSFNNPAYSGFDGLAGVNIGMQRSYWSKPLDFRSYFVSADYAFQEKRTFGLGGLSLFYQRDQESSVMYVTQLFAAALSARVKLSRSTVLQVGLQPSLYCKSVDPSKLTLGDQFDPFYGQILDISPELMSFYADKVTIFDMAAGIYGQTDFNVAWHGVASLEYGFSVYHIIESTQSFLSEHGSASSEENLLNRRYSGYVSYAHPFALGNQINTVLSPYVMVDVQSVMRNLQFGVCWEEERFGLIGLGVRGDQFEGLQVGTLLVHLGVNIPGGRDSGWKIGYTCEVPTHQGTMYQNTSHSLSLHWYYRIVPKRCIQRFDN
;
A
#
# COMPACT_ATOMS: atom_id res chain seq x y z
N MET A 1 38.01 -35.41 19.66
CA MET A 1 38.01 -34.92 18.27
C MET A 1 36.63 -34.88 17.60
N CYS A 2 35.76 -35.87 17.82
CA CYS A 2 34.42 -35.89 17.15
C CYS A 2 33.39 -34.84 17.63
N VAL A 3 33.49 -34.31 18.87
CA VAL A 3 32.51 -33.30 19.37
C VAL A 3 32.73 -31.94 18.76
N GLY A 4 33.99 -31.53 18.55
CA GLY A 4 34.30 -30.25 17.92
C GLY A 4 33.82 -30.14 16.46
N ILE A 5 33.96 -31.24 15.70
CA ILE A 5 33.52 -31.27 14.29
C ILE A 5 31.98 -31.17 14.19
N ARG A 6 31.25 -31.85 15.09
CA ARG A 6 29.76 -31.74 15.11
C ARG A 6 29.29 -30.32 15.46
N LEU A 7 29.99 -29.67 16.40
CA LEU A 7 29.66 -28.29 16.78
C LEU A 7 29.91 -27.30 15.60
N ILE A 8 31.05 -27.46 14.92
CA ILE A 8 31.38 -26.66 13.74
C ILE A 8 30.36 -26.85 12.62
N ILE A 9 29.97 -28.10 12.32
CA ILE A 9 28.98 -28.42 11.31
C ILE A 9 27.62 -27.82 11.70
N SER A 10 27.21 -27.92 12.96
CA SER A 10 25.94 -27.32 13.43
C SER A 10 25.95 -25.80 13.38
N VAL A 11 27.06 -25.14 13.73
CA VAL A 11 27.22 -23.69 13.65
C VAL A 11 27.26 -23.21 12.18
N THR A 12 27.97 -23.95 11.32
CA THR A 12 28.02 -23.64 9.89
C THR A 12 26.66 -23.85 9.23
N PHE A 13 25.92 -24.89 9.61
CA PHE A 13 24.54 -25.12 9.14
C PHE A 13 23.58 -24.02 9.65
N LEU A 14 23.72 -23.61 10.92
CA LEU A 14 22.94 -22.52 11.50
C LEU A 14 23.25 -21.17 10.81
N LEU A 15 24.51 -20.89 10.48
CA LEU A 15 24.92 -19.70 9.73
C LEU A 15 24.43 -19.71 8.28
N LEU A 16 24.35 -20.88 7.64
CA LEU A 16 23.78 -21.05 6.30
C LEU A 16 22.26 -20.85 6.26
N VAL A 17 21.55 -21.15 7.34
CA VAL A 17 20.09 -20.96 7.45
C VAL A 17 19.73 -19.49 7.74
N VAL A 18 20.66 -18.69 8.28
CA VAL A 18 20.48 -17.25 8.56
C VAL A 18 20.96 -16.36 7.41
N SER A 19 20.96 -16.81 6.19
CA SER A 19 21.06 -15.92 5.04
C SER A 19 19.74 -15.13 4.89
N VAL A 20 19.62 -14.03 5.65
CA VAL A 20 18.56 -13.05 5.52
C VAL A 20 18.72 -12.41 4.14
N ARG A 21 17.90 -12.80 3.19
CA ARG A 21 17.82 -12.12 1.90
C ARG A 21 17.15 -10.77 2.17
N LEU A 22 17.94 -9.71 2.20
CA LEU A 22 17.43 -8.33 2.19
C LEU A 22 16.82 -8.08 0.81
N GLN A 23 15.53 -8.11 0.73
CA GLN A 23 14.79 -7.82 -0.52
C GLN A 23 14.11 -6.47 -0.40
N ALA A 24 14.18 -5.68 -1.46
CA ALA A 24 13.48 -4.41 -1.55
C ALA A 24 11.97 -4.64 -1.44
N GLN A 25 11.29 -3.76 -0.69
CA GLN A 25 9.87 -3.84 -0.38
C GLN A 25 9.17 -2.58 -0.84
N ASP A 26 7.92 -2.73 -1.24
CA ASP A 26 7.06 -1.59 -1.53
C ASP A 26 6.64 -0.89 -0.25
N THR A 27 6.47 0.42 -0.37
CA THR A 27 5.88 1.22 0.70
C THR A 27 4.43 0.81 0.93
N LYS A 28 4.10 0.51 2.17
CA LYS A 28 2.74 0.16 2.57
C LYS A 28 1.93 1.41 2.80
N VAL A 29 0.72 1.43 2.27
CA VAL A 29 -0.25 2.47 2.55
C VAL A 29 -1.04 2.09 3.78
N SER A 30 -0.89 2.86 4.85
CA SER A 30 -1.45 2.58 6.17
C SER A 30 -2.97 2.69 6.24
N HIS A 31 -3.60 3.43 5.32
CA HIS A 31 -5.04 3.73 5.37
C HIS A 31 -5.80 3.00 4.24
N PRO A 32 -6.31 1.78 4.47
CA PRO A 32 -6.91 0.95 3.43
C PRO A 32 -8.18 1.55 2.82
N PHE A 33 -8.92 2.37 3.57
CA PHE A 33 -10.19 2.95 3.11
C PHE A 33 -10.03 4.20 2.25
N MET A 34 -8.95 4.97 2.43
CA MET A 34 -8.70 6.20 1.66
C MET A 34 -7.94 5.94 0.35
N TRP A 35 -7.20 4.83 0.26
CA TRP A 35 -6.31 4.52 -0.85
C TRP A 35 -6.65 3.19 -1.51
N LYS A 36 -7.95 2.85 -1.63
CA LYS A 36 -8.39 1.57 -2.20
C LYS A 36 -7.89 1.35 -3.62
N SER A 37 -7.93 2.38 -4.47
CA SER A 37 -7.44 2.31 -5.86
C SER A 37 -5.92 2.10 -5.96
N PHE A 38 -5.14 2.54 -4.96
CA PHE A 38 -3.73 2.27 -4.87
C PHE A 38 -3.42 0.80 -4.49
N ASN A 39 -4.27 0.20 -3.68
CA ASN A 39 -4.12 -1.18 -3.23
C ASN A 39 -4.68 -2.21 -4.24
N ASN A 40 -5.57 -1.78 -5.16
CA ASN A 40 -6.14 -2.65 -6.17
C ASN A 40 -6.51 -1.85 -7.43
N PRO A 41 -5.88 -2.10 -8.58
CA PRO A 41 -6.19 -1.41 -9.84
C PRO A 41 -7.65 -1.51 -10.26
N ALA A 42 -8.33 -2.61 -9.91
CA ALA A 42 -9.73 -2.79 -10.22
C ALA A 42 -10.66 -1.86 -9.43
N TYR A 43 -10.17 -1.18 -8.40
CA TYR A 43 -10.99 -0.21 -7.66
C TYR A 43 -11.15 1.13 -8.38
N SER A 44 -10.36 1.41 -9.42
CA SER A 44 -10.41 2.66 -10.17
C SER A 44 -11.84 2.99 -10.64
N GLY A 45 -12.40 4.13 -10.20
CA GLY A 45 -13.77 4.56 -10.50
C GLY A 45 -14.88 3.70 -9.88
N PHE A 46 -14.57 2.78 -8.96
CA PHE A 46 -15.56 1.88 -8.35
C PHE A 46 -16.66 2.62 -7.59
N ASP A 47 -16.31 3.63 -6.82
CA ASP A 47 -17.23 4.45 -6.02
C ASP A 47 -18.13 5.38 -6.85
N GLY A 48 -17.95 5.42 -8.16
CA GLY A 48 -18.69 6.33 -9.03
C GLY A 48 -18.33 7.81 -8.86
N LEU A 49 -17.12 8.09 -8.40
CA LEU A 49 -16.61 9.42 -8.11
C LEU A 49 -15.60 9.88 -9.16
N ALA A 50 -15.48 11.20 -9.34
CA ALA A 50 -14.25 11.84 -9.76
C ALA A 50 -13.63 12.48 -8.53
N GLY A 51 -12.30 12.39 -8.40
CA GLY A 51 -11.66 12.94 -7.23
C GLY A 51 -10.15 13.06 -7.34
N VAL A 52 -9.58 13.77 -6.39
CA VAL A 52 -8.14 13.91 -6.21
C VAL A 52 -7.80 13.57 -4.76
N ASN A 53 -6.85 12.66 -4.59
CA ASN A 53 -6.29 12.34 -3.29
C ASN A 53 -4.87 12.87 -3.19
N ILE A 54 -4.53 13.46 -2.06
CA ILE A 54 -3.18 13.86 -1.71
C ILE A 54 -2.91 13.28 -0.32
N GLY A 55 -1.74 12.69 -0.14
CA GLY A 55 -1.38 12.14 1.16
C GLY A 55 0.11 12.14 1.42
N MET A 56 0.43 12.05 2.67
CA MET A 56 1.79 11.88 3.14
C MET A 56 1.83 10.84 4.26
N GLN A 57 2.87 10.06 4.27
CA GLN A 57 3.16 9.11 5.34
C GLN A 57 4.60 9.31 5.80
N ARG A 58 4.81 9.30 7.10
CA ARG A 58 6.13 9.35 7.69
C ARG A 58 6.25 8.24 8.72
N SER A 59 7.27 7.41 8.55
CA SER A 59 7.60 6.33 9.47
C SER A 59 8.90 6.68 10.18
N TYR A 60 8.84 6.66 11.51
CA TYR A 60 10.00 6.92 12.36
C TYR A 60 10.62 5.58 12.73
N TRP A 61 11.70 5.25 12.09
CA TRP A 61 12.57 4.18 12.52
C TRP A 61 13.67 4.81 13.36
N SER A 62 14.28 4.05 14.25
CA SER A 62 15.36 4.57 15.08
C SER A 62 16.38 5.33 14.22
N LYS A 63 16.63 6.59 14.55
CA LYS A 63 17.65 7.37 13.80
C LYS A 63 18.86 6.50 13.47
N PRO A 64 19.37 6.48 12.23
CA PRO A 64 19.25 7.56 11.25
C PRO A 64 18.15 7.40 10.19
N LEU A 65 17.26 6.39 10.24
CA LEU A 65 16.30 6.07 9.20
C LEU A 65 14.98 6.84 9.38
N ASP A 66 14.67 7.73 8.44
CA ASP A 66 13.41 8.48 8.36
C ASP A 66 12.81 8.22 6.95
N PHE A 67 11.70 7.47 6.90
CA PHE A 67 11.01 7.18 5.65
C PHE A 67 9.86 8.15 5.45
N ARG A 68 9.82 8.80 4.30
CA ARG A 68 8.76 9.72 3.90
C ARG A 68 8.18 9.30 2.57
N SER A 69 6.87 9.16 2.54
CA SER A 69 6.12 8.85 1.32
C SER A 69 5.11 9.94 1.05
N TYR A 70 5.05 10.39 -0.19
CA TYR A 70 4.08 11.35 -0.69
C TYR A 70 3.27 10.68 -1.78
N PHE A 71 1.95 10.84 -1.73
CA PHE A 71 1.01 10.21 -2.63
C PHE A 71 0.11 11.27 -3.25
N VAL A 72 -0.11 11.14 -4.55
CA VAL A 72 -1.13 11.91 -5.28
C VAL A 72 -1.86 10.95 -6.20
N SER A 73 -3.18 10.96 -6.19
CA SER A 73 -3.97 10.25 -7.18
C SER A 73 -5.10 11.12 -7.72
N ALA A 74 -5.47 10.85 -8.97
CA ALA A 74 -6.66 11.41 -9.59
C ALA A 74 -7.50 10.25 -10.13
N ASP A 75 -8.75 10.18 -9.71
CA ASP A 75 -9.68 9.11 -10.03
C ASP A 75 -10.85 9.66 -10.83
N TYR A 76 -11.31 8.91 -11.83
CA TYR A 76 -12.45 9.26 -12.65
C TYR A 76 -13.30 8.03 -12.98
N ALA A 77 -14.58 8.05 -12.59
CA ALA A 77 -15.52 6.97 -12.90
C ALA A 77 -16.18 7.19 -14.26
N PHE A 78 -16.20 6.16 -15.11
CA PHE A 78 -16.91 6.18 -16.38
C PHE A 78 -18.40 5.90 -16.14
N GLN A 79 -19.27 6.71 -16.73
CA GLN A 79 -20.72 6.57 -16.65
C GLN A 79 -21.34 6.46 -18.02
N GLU A 80 -22.24 5.52 -18.19
CA GLU A 80 -23.18 5.47 -19.30
C GLU A 80 -24.53 6.12 -18.90
N LYS A 81 -25.14 6.88 -19.80
CA LYS A 81 -26.27 7.81 -19.54
C LYS A 81 -27.50 7.25 -18.79
N ARG A 82 -27.62 5.95 -18.49
CA ARG A 82 -28.74 5.35 -17.75
C ARG A 82 -28.40 4.07 -16.99
N THR A 83 -27.15 3.65 -17.01
CA THR A 83 -26.75 2.36 -16.47
C THR A 83 -25.66 2.49 -15.42
N PHE A 84 -25.37 1.41 -14.79
CA PHE A 84 -24.24 1.17 -13.92
C PHE A 84 -22.94 1.77 -14.48
N GLY A 85 -22.10 2.31 -13.60
CA GLY A 85 -20.76 2.75 -13.99
C GLY A 85 -20.02 1.65 -14.74
N LEU A 86 -19.29 2.03 -15.81
CA LEU A 86 -18.58 1.10 -16.68
C LEU A 86 -17.20 0.70 -16.15
N GLY A 87 -16.75 1.31 -15.07
CA GLY A 87 -15.39 1.22 -14.54
C GLY A 87 -14.80 2.60 -14.35
N GLY A 88 -13.49 2.75 -14.50
CA GLY A 88 -12.84 4.05 -14.33
C GLY A 88 -11.37 4.07 -14.70
N LEU A 89 -10.80 5.26 -14.58
CA LEU A 89 -9.39 5.56 -14.76
C LEU A 89 -8.86 6.17 -13.46
N SER A 90 -7.67 5.74 -13.03
CA SER A 90 -6.93 6.37 -11.94
C SER A 90 -5.50 6.63 -12.37
N LEU A 91 -5.00 7.81 -12.05
CA LEU A 91 -3.61 8.19 -12.24
C LEU A 91 -2.96 8.33 -10.87
N PHE A 92 -1.74 7.80 -10.72
CA PHE A 92 -1.01 7.80 -9.46
C PHE A 92 0.38 8.36 -9.63
N TYR A 93 0.78 9.14 -8.64
CA TYR A 93 2.16 9.51 -8.41
C TYR A 93 2.49 9.22 -6.95
N GLN A 94 3.60 8.54 -6.73
CA GLN A 94 4.16 8.31 -5.40
C GLN A 94 5.63 8.68 -5.41
N ARG A 95 6.09 9.27 -4.32
CA ARG A 95 7.50 9.53 -4.07
C ARG A 95 7.84 9.04 -2.67
N ASP A 96 8.71 8.06 -2.62
CA ASP A 96 9.29 7.53 -1.40
C ASP A 96 10.71 8.04 -1.25
N GLN A 97 11.05 8.45 -0.06
CA GLN A 97 12.36 8.98 0.28
C GLN A 97 12.85 8.38 1.59
N GLU A 98 14.02 7.80 1.54
CA GLU A 98 14.78 7.37 2.70
C GLU A 98 15.87 8.40 2.98
N SER A 99 15.84 9.04 4.17
CA SER A 99 16.67 10.22 4.41
C SER A 99 18.12 9.88 4.74
N SER A 100 18.44 8.68 5.24
CA SER A 100 19.80 8.29 5.59
C SER A 100 20.71 8.06 4.38
N VAL A 101 20.17 7.41 3.35
CA VAL A 101 20.90 6.99 2.15
C VAL A 101 20.56 7.84 0.93
N MET A 102 19.60 8.76 1.06
CA MET A 102 19.03 9.53 -0.06
C MET A 102 18.57 8.66 -1.23
N TYR A 103 18.03 7.49 -0.89
CA TYR A 103 17.36 6.65 -1.85
C TYR A 103 15.96 7.20 -2.11
N VAL A 104 15.67 7.49 -3.36
CA VAL A 104 14.39 8.03 -3.79
C VAL A 104 13.78 7.09 -4.83
N THR A 105 12.56 6.64 -4.56
CA THR A 105 11.73 5.94 -5.52
C THR A 105 10.58 6.85 -5.95
N GLN A 106 10.40 7.04 -7.25
CA GLN A 106 9.24 7.72 -7.82
C GLN A 106 8.47 6.70 -8.65
N LEU A 107 7.17 6.61 -8.40
CA LEU A 107 6.24 5.76 -9.12
C LEU A 107 5.24 6.62 -9.88
N PHE A 108 5.11 6.37 -11.17
CA PHE A 108 4.04 6.88 -12.02
C PHE A 108 3.21 5.70 -12.49
N ALA A 109 1.91 5.70 -12.25
CA ALA A 109 1.04 4.63 -12.68
C ALA A 109 -0.29 5.14 -13.20
N ALA A 110 -0.89 4.37 -14.11
CA ALA A 110 -2.23 4.61 -14.63
C ALA A 110 -3.02 3.31 -14.55
N ALA A 111 -4.14 3.30 -13.80
CA ALA A 111 -4.99 2.13 -13.70
C ALA A 111 -6.27 2.34 -14.51
N LEU A 112 -6.60 1.37 -15.34
CA LEU A 112 -7.84 1.31 -16.10
C LEU A 112 -8.65 0.11 -15.64
N SER A 113 -9.93 0.31 -15.40
CA SER A 113 -10.82 -0.76 -14.94
C SER A 113 -12.09 -0.85 -15.78
N ALA A 114 -12.65 -2.05 -15.84
CA ALA A 114 -13.92 -2.34 -16.49
C ALA A 114 -14.83 -3.10 -15.53
N ARG A 115 -16.12 -2.68 -15.48
CA ARG A 115 -17.12 -3.22 -14.57
C ARG A 115 -18.09 -4.14 -15.30
N VAL A 116 -18.36 -5.27 -14.66
CA VAL A 116 -19.34 -6.26 -15.12
C VAL A 116 -20.37 -6.50 -14.03
N LYS A 117 -21.65 -6.42 -14.36
CA LYS A 117 -22.75 -6.78 -13.48
C LYS A 117 -22.99 -8.29 -13.59
N LEU A 118 -22.66 -9.04 -12.55
CA LEU A 118 -22.86 -10.50 -12.52
C LEU A 118 -24.30 -10.87 -12.15
N SER A 119 -24.90 -10.13 -11.22
CA SER A 119 -26.29 -10.34 -10.81
C SER A 119 -26.93 -8.99 -10.46
N ARG A 120 -28.17 -9.02 -9.94
CA ARG A 120 -28.83 -7.81 -9.44
C ARG A 120 -28.10 -7.22 -8.22
N SER A 121 -27.51 -8.07 -7.39
CA SER A 121 -26.83 -7.70 -6.13
C SER A 121 -25.30 -7.77 -6.20
N THR A 122 -24.72 -8.28 -7.29
CA THR A 122 -23.26 -8.50 -7.38
C THR A 122 -22.67 -7.79 -8.58
N VAL A 123 -21.64 -7.01 -8.31
CA VAL A 123 -20.84 -6.30 -9.30
C VAL A 123 -19.41 -6.79 -9.18
N LEU A 124 -18.77 -7.04 -10.32
CA LEU A 124 -17.36 -7.36 -10.42
C LEU A 124 -16.67 -6.32 -11.30
N GLN A 125 -15.46 -5.94 -10.93
CA GLN A 125 -14.61 -5.04 -11.71
C GLN A 125 -13.25 -5.66 -11.87
N VAL A 126 -12.67 -5.58 -13.06
CA VAL A 126 -11.31 -6.00 -13.38
C VAL A 126 -10.50 -4.77 -13.72
N GLY A 127 -9.21 -4.77 -13.38
CA GLY A 127 -8.34 -3.62 -13.63
C GLY A 127 -6.94 -4.03 -14.03
N LEU A 128 -6.31 -3.17 -14.83
CA LEU A 128 -4.90 -3.26 -15.23
C LEU A 128 -4.22 -1.94 -14.93
N GLN A 129 -2.95 -2.00 -14.54
CA GLN A 129 -2.16 -0.83 -14.17
C GLN A 129 -0.73 -0.96 -14.70
N PRO A 130 -0.39 -0.38 -15.85
CA PRO A 130 0.98 -0.09 -16.19
C PRO A 130 1.58 0.95 -15.25
N SER A 131 2.86 0.80 -14.94
CA SER A 131 3.59 1.68 -14.04
C SER A 131 5.06 1.84 -14.45
N LEU A 132 5.63 2.98 -14.08
CA LEU A 132 7.04 3.33 -14.26
C LEU A 132 7.62 3.68 -12.90
N TYR A 133 8.64 2.95 -12.49
CA TYR A 133 9.44 3.24 -11.31
C TYR A 133 10.73 3.91 -11.72
N CYS A 134 11.00 5.09 -11.19
CA CYS A 134 12.27 5.78 -11.32
C CYS A 134 12.95 5.75 -9.94
N LYS A 135 13.99 4.95 -9.81
CA LYS A 135 14.78 4.81 -8.57
C LYS A 135 16.09 5.57 -8.72
N SER A 136 16.47 6.33 -7.70
CA SER A 136 17.72 7.09 -7.68
C SER A 136 18.39 7.01 -6.32
N VAL A 137 19.71 7.01 -6.34
CA VAL A 137 20.58 7.05 -5.17
C VAL A 137 21.52 8.25 -5.31
N ASP A 138 21.76 8.95 -4.24
CA ASP A 138 22.77 10.02 -4.19
C ASP A 138 24.09 9.45 -3.66
N PRO A 139 25.09 9.18 -4.54
CA PRO A 139 26.35 8.58 -4.15
C PRO A 139 27.15 9.42 -3.14
N SER A 140 26.96 10.74 -3.16
CA SER A 140 27.71 11.66 -2.28
C SER A 140 27.36 11.51 -0.78
N LYS A 141 26.26 10.82 -0.49
CA LYS A 141 25.77 10.58 0.87
C LYS A 141 26.03 9.16 1.38
N LEU A 142 26.58 8.32 0.52
CA LEU A 142 27.03 6.99 0.91
C LEU A 142 28.48 7.06 1.37
N THR A 143 28.77 6.45 2.52
CA THR A 143 30.12 6.33 3.05
C THR A 143 30.54 4.87 3.00
N LEU A 144 31.51 4.54 2.17
CA LEU A 144 32.03 3.19 1.99
C LEU A 144 33.42 3.04 2.63
N GLY A 145 33.84 1.80 2.81
CA GLY A 145 35.12 1.49 3.48
C GLY A 145 36.36 1.99 2.74
N ASP A 146 36.32 2.12 1.40
CA ASP A 146 37.40 2.63 0.55
C ASP A 146 37.66 4.15 0.73
N GLN A 147 36.74 4.86 1.39
CA GLN A 147 36.89 6.28 1.72
C GLN A 147 37.66 6.50 3.02
N PHE A 148 37.94 5.44 3.78
CA PHE A 148 38.60 5.55 5.08
C PHE A 148 40.06 5.06 5.05
N ASP A 149 40.94 5.86 5.57
CA ASP A 149 42.27 5.44 5.96
C ASP A 149 42.27 5.01 7.43
N PRO A 150 42.90 3.87 7.80
CA PRO A 150 42.95 3.37 9.17
C PRO A 150 43.59 4.34 10.18
N PHE A 151 44.47 5.26 9.72
CA PHE A 151 45.19 6.21 10.57
C PHE A 151 44.63 7.64 10.52
N TYR A 152 44.17 8.07 9.34
CA TYR A 152 43.72 9.45 9.11
C TYR A 152 42.19 9.60 9.08
N GLY A 153 41.44 8.51 9.15
CA GLY A 153 39.97 8.54 9.04
C GLY A 153 39.50 8.74 7.62
N GLN A 154 38.38 9.44 7.42
CA GLN A 154 37.82 9.66 6.08
C GLN A 154 38.72 10.62 5.28
N ILE A 155 39.25 10.11 4.15
CA ILE A 155 40.14 10.82 3.23
C ILE A 155 39.52 11.20 1.88
N LEU A 156 38.39 10.55 1.53
CA LEU A 156 37.68 10.81 0.29
C LEU A 156 36.24 11.15 0.57
N ASP A 157 35.70 12.16 -0.10
CA ASP A 157 34.29 12.57 0.02
C ASP A 157 33.35 11.63 -0.73
N ILE A 158 33.81 11.04 -1.83
CA ILE A 158 33.05 10.11 -2.67
C ILE A 158 33.91 8.87 -2.94
N SER A 159 33.29 7.69 -2.85
CA SER A 159 33.92 6.43 -3.17
C SER A 159 34.21 6.33 -4.69
N PRO A 160 35.47 6.13 -5.11
CA PRO A 160 35.82 5.86 -6.50
C PRO A 160 35.19 4.57 -7.02
N GLU A 161 35.05 3.55 -6.18
CA GLU A 161 34.44 2.29 -6.49
C GLU A 161 32.96 2.48 -6.85
N LEU A 162 32.22 3.27 -6.07
CA LEU A 162 30.82 3.60 -6.32
C LEU A 162 30.66 4.32 -7.67
N MET A 163 31.53 5.28 -8.00
CA MET A 163 31.47 6.05 -9.23
C MET A 163 31.72 5.20 -10.50
N SER A 164 32.46 4.13 -10.37
CA SER A 164 32.84 3.30 -11.52
C SER A 164 31.84 2.20 -11.88
N PHE A 165 31.06 1.74 -10.92
CA PHE A 165 30.20 0.55 -11.09
C PHE A 165 28.70 0.83 -11.02
N TYR A 166 28.26 1.99 -10.52
CA TYR A 166 26.84 2.25 -10.26
C TYR A 166 26.25 3.32 -11.19
N ALA A 167 25.06 3.02 -11.69
CA ALA A 167 24.19 4.03 -12.25
C ALA A 167 23.49 4.78 -11.09
N ASP A 168 23.46 6.10 -11.14
CA ASP A 168 22.74 6.94 -10.17
C ASP A 168 21.22 6.85 -10.31
N LYS A 169 20.72 6.32 -11.43
CA LYS A 169 19.29 6.18 -11.74
C LYS A 169 18.98 4.89 -12.49
N VAL A 170 17.84 4.28 -12.12
CA VAL A 170 17.26 3.12 -12.80
C VAL A 170 15.79 3.38 -13.07
N THR A 171 15.36 3.12 -14.31
CA THR A 171 13.94 3.20 -14.71
C THR A 171 13.42 1.79 -15.01
N ILE A 172 12.30 1.44 -14.35
CA ILE A 172 11.70 0.11 -14.41
C ILE A 172 10.27 0.25 -14.90
N PHE A 173 9.92 -0.48 -15.97
CA PHE A 173 8.54 -0.65 -16.39
C PHE A 173 7.94 -1.88 -15.69
N ASP A 174 6.72 -1.77 -15.22
CA ASP A 174 6.02 -2.83 -14.52
C ASP A 174 4.51 -2.81 -14.82
N MET A 175 3.85 -3.91 -14.49
CA MET A 175 2.41 -4.06 -14.62
C MET A 175 1.79 -4.68 -13.38
N ALA A 176 0.57 -4.22 -13.06
CA ALA A 176 -0.29 -4.82 -12.06
C ALA A 176 -1.66 -5.14 -12.65
N ALA A 177 -2.33 -6.13 -12.05
CA ALA A 177 -3.70 -6.51 -12.39
C ALA A 177 -4.49 -6.77 -11.11
N GLY A 178 -5.80 -6.57 -11.18
CA GLY A 178 -6.66 -6.81 -10.02
C GLY A 178 -8.09 -7.16 -10.41
N ILE A 179 -8.78 -7.72 -9.43
CA ILE A 179 -10.21 -8.00 -9.46
C ILE A 179 -10.79 -7.40 -8.18
N TYR A 180 -11.91 -6.73 -8.28
CA TYR A 180 -12.64 -6.17 -7.15
C TYR A 180 -14.14 -6.42 -7.33
N GLY A 181 -14.83 -6.80 -6.26
CA GLY A 181 -16.23 -7.09 -6.28
C GLY A 181 -16.97 -6.55 -5.07
N GLN A 182 -18.25 -6.30 -5.26
CA GLN A 182 -19.20 -5.97 -4.21
C GLN A 182 -20.47 -6.79 -4.39
N THR A 183 -20.96 -7.32 -3.27
CA THR A 183 -22.23 -8.03 -3.22
C THR A 183 -23.10 -7.43 -2.12
N ASP A 184 -24.28 -6.99 -2.49
CA ASP A 184 -25.23 -6.34 -1.59
C ASP A 184 -26.27 -7.35 -1.07
N PHE A 185 -26.62 -7.23 0.20
CA PHE A 185 -27.57 -8.08 0.90
C PHE A 185 -28.63 -7.22 1.59
N ASN A 186 -29.89 -7.54 1.41
CA ASN A 186 -30.96 -6.91 2.18
C ASN A 186 -30.97 -7.47 3.61
N VAL A 187 -30.75 -6.62 4.58
CA VAL A 187 -30.82 -6.97 6.00
C VAL A 187 -32.11 -6.42 6.56
N ALA A 188 -32.95 -7.31 7.12
CA ALA A 188 -34.23 -6.92 7.70
C ALA A 188 -33.99 -5.84 8.79
N TRP A 189 -34.75 -4.76 8.72
CA TRP A 189 -34.76 -3.62 9.65
C TRP A 189 -33.57 -2.63 9.56
N HIS A 190 -32.47 -2.97 8.87
CA HIS A 190 -31.24 -2.17 8.86
C HIS A 190 -30.82 -1.63 7.48
N GLY A 191 -31.51 -2.01 6.39
CA GLY A 191 -31.16 -1.55 5.05
C GLY A 191 -30.31 -2.57 4.27
N VAL A 192 -29.37 -2.08 3.47
CA VAL A 192 -28.53 -2.91 2.60
C VAL A 192 -27.14 -3.01 3.19
N ALA A 193 -26.72 -4.23 3.57
CA ALA A 193 -25.33 -4.54 3.90
C ALA A 193 -24.57 -4.88 2.63
N SER A 194 -23.27 -4.62 2.59
CA SER A 194 -22.43 -4.95 1.45
C SER A 194 -21.17 -5.71 1.86
N LEU A 195 -20.83 -6.72 1.08
CA LEU A 195 -19.54 -7.43 1.16
C LEU A 195 -18.68 -6.98 0.00
N GLU A 196 -17.57 -6.34 0.34
CA GLU A 196 -16.53 -5.95 -0.61
C GLU A 196 -15.39 -6.96 -0.55
N TYR A 197 -14.84 -7.33 -1.68
CA TYR A 197 -13.70 -8.23 -1.78
C TYR A 197 -12.85 -7.89 -2.99
N GLY A 198 -11.55 -8.07 -2.85
CA GLY A 198 -10.60 -7.78 -3.92
C GLY A 198 -9.35 -8.61 -3.82
N PHE A 199 -8.73 -8.83 -4.98
CA PHE A 199 -7.43 -9.46 -5.10
C PHE A 199 -6.63 -8.74 -6.20
N SER A 200 -5.36 -8.50 -5.95
CA SER A 200 -4.46 -7.86 -6.92
C SER A 200 -3.07 -8.47 -6.89
N VAL A 201 -2.41 -8.41 -8.04
CA VAL A 201 -1.02 -8.82 -8.23
C VAL A 201 -0.27 -7.64 -8.83
N TYR A 202 0.80 -7.23 -8.16
CA TYR A 202 1.74 -6.22 -8.60
C TYR A 202 3.05 -6.87 -9.00
N HIS A 203 3.86 -6.17 -9.79
CA HIS A 203 5.15 -6.63 -10.27
C HIS A 203 5.05 -7.93 -11.10
N ILE A 204 4.10 -7.95 -12.02
CA ILE A 204 3.86 -9.12 -12.87
C ILE A 204 5.07 -9.40 -13.77
N ILE A 205 5.80 -8.34 -14.18
CA ILE A 205 6.94 -8.45 -15.09
C ILE A 205 8.23 -8.87 -14.37
N GLU A 206 8.32 -8.69 -13.03
CA GLU A 206 9.51 -9.01 -12.23
C GLU A 206 10.81 -8.40 -12.80
N SER A 207 10.76 -7.11 -13.12
CA SER A 207 11.90 -6.40 -13.72
C SER A 207 13.09 -6.30 -12.77
N THR A 208 14.30 -6.28 -13.34
CA THR A 208 15.54 -6.11 -12.58
C THR A 208 15.65 -4.70 -12.00
N GLN A 209 16.08 -4.57 -10.74
CA GLN A 209 16.27 -3.30 -10.02
C GLN A 209 17.74 -2.97 -9.76
N SER A 210 18.66 -3.50 -10.53
CA SER A 210 20.10 -3.31 -10.29
C SER A 210 20.54 -1.90 -10.67
N PHE A 211 21.31 -1.27 -9.78
CA PHE A 211 22.07 -0.05 -10.05
C PHE A 211 23.48 -0.36 -10.60
N LEU A 212 23.84 -1.63 -10.67
CA LEU A 212 25.13 -2.03 -11.26
C LEU A 212 25.09 -1.80 -12.76
N SER A 213 26.12 -1.14 -13.29
CA SER A 213 26.32 -1.03 -14.74
C SER A 213 26.52 -2.42 -15.36
N GLU A 214 26.17 -2.59 -16.63
CA GLU A 214 26.20 -3.88 -17.35
C GLU A 214 27.54 -4.63 -17.33
N HIS A 215 28.61 -4.01 -16.84
CA HIS A 215 29.96 -4.57 -16.74
C HIS A 215 30.24 -5.31 -15.43
N GLY A 216 29.33 -5.24 -14.45
CA GLY A 216 29.45 -5.98 -13.21
C GLY A 216 28.76 -7.33 -13.30
N SER A 217 29.50 -8.43 -13.14
CA SER A 217 29.05 -9.82 -13.20
C SER A 217 28.12 -10.23 -12.03
N ALA A 218 27.23 -9.38 -11.59
CA ALA A 218 26.18 -9.77 -10.68
C ALA A 218 25.10 -10.53 -11.45
N SER A 219 24.86 -11.77 -11.06
CA SER A 219 23.82 -12.61 -11.62
C SER A 219 22.48 -11.85 -11.60
N SER A 220 21.90 -11.66 -12.78
CA SER A 220 20.66 -10.89 -12.98
C SER A 220 19.45 -11.42 -12.21
N GLU A 221 19.56 -12.59 -11.60
CA GLU A 221 18.48 -13.23 -10.83
C GLU A 221 18.35 -12.72 -9.37
N GLU A 222 19.36 -12.04 -8.82
CA GLU A 222 19.36 -11.68 -7.39
C GLU A 222 18.61 -10.38 -7.06
N ASN A 223 18.34 -9.51 -8.04
CA ASN A 223 17.74 -8.19 -7.82
C ASN A 223 16.42 -7.98 -8.58
N LEU A 224 15.56 -8.99 -8.62
CA LEU A 224 14.25 -8.89 -9.23
C LEU A 224 13.25 -8.16 -8.30
N LEU A 225 12.37 -7.37 -8.90
CA LEU A 225 11.21 -6.80 -8.22
C LEU A 225 10.17 -7.90 -8.01
N ASN A 226 10.12 -8.46 -6.80
CA ASN A 226 9.28 -9.61 -6.50
C ASN A 226 7.80 -9.27 -6.56
N ARG A 227 6.99 -10.21 -7.07
CA ARG A 227 5.53 -10.10 -7.11
C ARG A 227 4.97 -9.84 -5.72
N ARG A 228 4.04 -8.88 -5.66
CA ARG A 228 3.23 -8.60 -4.47
C ARG A 228 1.80 -9.05 -4.74
N TYR A 229 1.27 -9.86 -3.85
CA TYR A 229 -0.12 -10.29 -3.83
C TYR A 229 -0.84 -9.57 -2.72
N SER A 230 -1.95 -8.92 -3.04
CA SER A 230 -2.78 -8.21 -2.07
C SER A 230 -4.21 -8.74 -2.12
N GLY A 231 -4.76 -9.08 -0.97
CA GLY A 231 -6.13 -9.53 -0.79
C GLY A 231 -6.86 -8.65 0.21
N TYR A 232 -8.13 -8.36 -0.06
CA TYR A 232 -8.97 -7.50 0.78
C TYR A 232 -10.39 -8.06 0.86
N VAL A 233 -10.95 -8.08 2.06
CA VAL A 233 -12.36 -8.39 2.33
C VAL A 233 -12.87 -7.45 3.41
N SER A 234 -14.04 -6.85 3.18
CA SER A 234 -14.73 -6.03 4.17
C SER A 234 -16.25 -6.24 4.11
N TYR A 235 -16.89 -6.27 5.25
CA TYR A 235 -18.34 -6.38 5.37
C TYR A 235 -18.92 -5.13 5.99
N ALA A 236 -19.60 -4.31 5.20
CA ALA A 236 -20.22 -3.07 5.64
C ALA A 236 -21.66 -3.37 6.10
N HIS A 237 -21.90 -3.27 7.41
CA HIS A 237 -23.21 -3.48 8.02
C HIS A 237 -23.82 -2.15 8.44
N PRO A 238 -24.94 -1.73 7.82
CA PRO A 238 -25.67 -0.54 8.24
C PRO A 238 -26.37 -0.79 9.57
N PHE A 239 -26.36 0.19 10.46
CA PHE A 239 -27.19 0.14 11.66
C PHE A 239 -27.75 1.54 11.99
N ALA A 240 -28.88 1.54 12.68
CA ALA A 240 -29.55 2.75 13.06
C ALA A 240 -29.03 3.24 14.42
N LEU A 241 -28.56 4.48 14.47
CA LEU A 241 -28.34 5.19 15.73
C LEU A 241 -29.50 6.20 15.90
N GLY A 242 -30.48 5.86 16.71
CA GLY A 242 -31.74 6.62 16.81
C GLY A 242 -32.69 6.35 15.61
N ASN A 243 -33.28 7.40 15.08
CA ASN A 243 -34.27 7.28 13.98
C ASN A 243 -33.65 7.37 12.56
N GLN A 244 -32.35 7.44 12.41
CA GLN A 244 -31.68 7.57 11.12
C GLN A 244 -30.64 6.47 10.93
N ILE A 245 -30.69 5.78 9.77
CA ILE A 245 -29.68 4.76 9.36
C ILE A 245 -28.60 5.49 8.57
N ASN A 246 -27.66 6.13 9.23
CA ASN A 246 -26.54 6.83 8.59
C ASN A 246 -25.18 6.28 9.02
N THR A 247 -25.20 5.16 9.73
CA THR A 247 -24.03 4.60 10.39
C THR A 247 -23.72 3.23 9.79
N VAL A 248 -22.46 2.97 9.51
CA VAL A 248 -21.97 1.70 8.96
C VAL A 248 -20.83 1.18 9.80
N LEU A 249 -20.89 -0.09 10.18
CA LEU A 249 -19.80 -0.81 10.83
C LEU A 249 -19.16 -1.75 9.81
N SER A 250 -17.85 -1.60 9.59
CA SER A 250 -17.11 -2.33 8.55
C SER A 250 -15.93 -3.07 9.15
N PRO A 251 -16.09 -4.33 9.63
CA PRO A 251 -14.96 -5.21 9.84
C PRO A 251 -14.26 -5.49 8.50
N TYR A 252 -12.93 -5.56 8.55
CA TYR A 252 -12.11 -5.81 7.37
C TYR A 252 -10.91 -6.70 7.66
N VAL A 253 -10.47 -7.40 6.64
CA VAL A 253 -9.23 -8.17 6.60
C VAL A 253 -8.47 -7.80 5.33
N MET A 254 -7.18 -7.57 5.47
CA MET A 254 -6.26 -7.33 4.36
C MET A 254 -5.02 -8.19 4.52
N VAL A 255 -4.58 -8.77 3.42
CA VAL A 255 -3.39 -9.64 3.35
C VAL A 255 -2.49 -9.13 2.25
N ASP A 256 -1.23 -8.88 2.57
CA ASP A 256 -0.19 -8.53 1.59
C ASP A 256 0.97 -9.52 1.73
N VAL A 257 1.38 -10.09 0.60
CA VAL A 257 2.50 -11.02 0.52
C VAL A 257 3.46 -10.56 -0.58
N GLN A 258 4.70 -10.26 -0.22
CA GLN A 258 5.77 -9.94 -1.16
C GLN A 258 7.06 -10.61 -0.69
N SER A 259 7.51 -11.63 -1.42
CA SER A 259 8.67 -12.43 -1.02
C SER A 259 8.56 -12.98 0.41
N VAL A 260 9.49 -12.63 1.29
CA VAL A 260 9.50 -13.06 2.71
C VAL A 260 8.53 -12.26 3.58
N MET A 261 8.07 -11.10 3.10
CA MET A 261 7.14 -10.25 3.84
C MET A 261 5.71 -10.75 3.70
N ARG A 262 5.09 -11.00 4.83
CA ARG A 262 3.70 -11.45 4.93
C ARG A 262 3.00 -10.61 5.97
N ASN A 263 2.09 -9.76 5.53
CA ASN A 263 1.30 -8.91 6.40
C ASN A 263 -0.13 -9.38 6.44
N LEU A 264 -0.66 -9.53 7.62
CA LEU A 264 -2.07 -9.74 7.87
C LEU A 264 -2.58 -8.57 8.71
N GLN A 265 -3.52 -7.83 8.18
CA GLN A 265 -4.17 -6.72 8.87
C GLN A 265 -5.65 -7.03 9.02
N PHE A 266 -6.20 -6.83 10.19
CA PHE A 266 -7.63 -6.90 10.43
C PHE A 266 -8.05 -5.79 11.39
N GLY A 267 -9.28 -5.36 11.25
CA GLY A 267 -9.80 -4.28 12.06
C GLY A 267 -11.28 -4.05 11.83
N VAL A 268 -11.76 -3.01 12.47
CA VAL A 268 -13.15 -2.56 12.37
C VAL A 268 -13.15 -1.06 12.18
N CYS A 269 -13.92 -0.58 11.22
CA CYS A 269 -14.20 0.83 11.03
C CYS A 269 -15.67 1.12 11.27
N TRP A 270 -15.91 2.18 11.99
CA TRP A 270 -17.20 2.79 12.20
C TRP A 270 -17.25 4.07 11.38
N GLU A 271 -18.17 4.16 10.43
CA GLU A 271 -18.34 5.33 9.56
C GLU A 271 -19.73 5.91 9.73
N GLU A 272 -19.78 7.21 9.88
CA GLU A 272 -21.00 7.99 9.81
C GLU A 272 -20.88 9.04 8.70
N GLU A 273 -21.91 9.14 7.86
CA GLU A 273 -21.86 9.97 6.64
C GLU A 273 -21.57 11.45 6.93
N ARG A 274 -22.03 11.97 8.05
CA ARG A 274 -21.88 13.40 8.41
C ARG A 274 -20.57 13.73 9.12
N PHE A 275 -20.12 12.84 10.00
CA PHE A 275 -18.96 13.13 10.87
C PHE A 275 -17.66 12.54 10.32
N GLY A 276 -17.70 11.32 9.79
CA GLY A 276 -16.51 10.68 9.26
C GLY A 276 -16.34 9.24 9.72
N LEU A 277 -15.09 8.84 9.95
CA LEU A 277 -14.69 7.46 10.19
C LEU A 277 -13.80 7.37 11.42
N ILE A 278 -14.04 6.37 12.26
CA ILE A 278 -13.14 5.94 13.33
C ILE A 278 -12.88 4.45 13.14
N GLY A 279 -11.62 4.05 13.12
CA GLY A 279 -11.25 2.66 12.95
C GLY A 279 -10.14 2.23 13.89
N LEU A 280 -10.19 0.97 14.28
CA LEU A 280 -9.15 0.29 15.03
C LEU A 280 -8.77 -0.98 14.31
N GLY A 281 -7.48 -1.25 14.25
CA GLY A 281 -6.97 -2.45 13.62
C GLY A 281 -5.69 -2.94 14.25
N VAL A 282 -5.30 -4.13 13.85
CA VAL A 282 -4.03 -4.75 14.22
C VAL A 282 -3.39 -5.34 12.97
N ARG A 283 -2.08 -5.28 12.90
CA ARG A 283 -1.28 -5.87 11.83
C ARG A 283 -0.22 -6.78 12.42
N GLY A 284 -0.14 -8.00 11.89
CA GLY A 284 0.93 -8.95 12.14
C GLY A 284 1.88 -8.99 10.95
N ASP A 285 3.19 -9.01 11.21
CA ASP A 285 4.21 -8.95 10.17
C ASP A 285 4.74 -10.35 9.76
N GLN A 286 4.29 -11.41 10.43
CA GLN A 286 4.62 -12.82 10.09
C GLN A 286 3.46 -13.74 10.45
N PHE A 287 3.17 -14.72 9.59
CA PHE A 287 2.12 -15.72 9.86
C PHE A 287 2.53 -16.75 10.94
N GLU A 288 3.80 -16.84 11.30
CA GLU A 288 4.29 -17.76 12.31
C GLU A 288 3.97 -17.21 13.71
N GLY A 289 2.79 -17.59 14.21
CA GLY A 289 2.32 -17.30 15.55
C GLY A 289 1.80 -15.87 15.72
N LEU A 290 0.68 -15.53 15.08
CA LEU A 290 -0.22 -14.38 15.32
C LEU A 290 0.28 -13.32 16.34
N GLN A 291 1.56 -12.92 16.22
CA GLN A 291 2.10 -11.85 17.06
C GLN A 291 1.60 -10.52 16.48
N VAL A 292 0.80 -9.82 17.26
CA VAL A 292 0.36 -8.46 16.92
C VAL A 292 1.59 -7.57 16.92
N GLY A 293 2.06 -7.22 15.71
CA GLY A 293 3.25 -6.37 15.54
C GLY A 293 2.94 -4.88 15.62
N THR A 294 1.72 -4.46 15.23
CA THR A 294 1.37 -3.03 15.12
C THR A 294 -0.11 -2.83 15.41
N LEU A 295 -0.43 -1.83 16.23
CA LEU A 295 -1.77 -1.30 16.41
C LEU A 295 -2.03 -0.17 15.41
N LEU A 296 -3.23 -0.13 14.85
CA LEU A 296 -3.67 0.84 13.86
C LEU A 296 -4.85 1.64 14.41
N VAL A 297 -4.75 2.95 14.34
CA VAL A 297 -5.85 3.87 14.67
C VAL A 297 -6.15 4.71 13.45
N HIS A 298 -7.37 4.64 12.95
CA HIS A 298 -7.84 5.39 11.79
C HIS A 298 -8.84 6.44 12.23
N LEU A 299 -8.65 7.66 11.80
CA LEU A 299 -9.57 8.77 12.02
C LEU A 299 -9.88 9.42 10.67
N GLY A 300 -11.13 9.74 10.43
CA GLY A 300 -11.57 10.40 9.22
C GLY A 300 -12.61 11.45 9.51
N VAL A 301 -12.60 12.55 8.77
CA VAL A 301 -13.61 13.62 8.86
C VAL A 301 -14.16 13.87 7.46
N ASN A 302 -15.50 13.90 7.36
CA ASN A 302 -16.20 14.21 6.12
C ASN A 302 -16.68 15.67 6.18
N ILE A 303 -16.31 16.45 5.18
CA ILE A 303 -16.72 17.84 5.04
C ILE A 303 -17.56 17.97 3.76
N PRO A 304 -18.89 18.10 3.86
CA PRO A 304 -19.73 18.26 2.67
C PRO A 304 -19.43 19.59 2.01
N GLY A 305 -19.11 19.59 0.71
CA GLY A 305 -18.85 20.77 -0.10
C GLY A 305 -20.05 21.20 -0.95
N GLY A 306 -21.09 20.37 -1.01
CA GLY A 306 -22.29 20.58 -1.80
C GLY A 306 -23.15 19.32 -1.89
N ARG A 307 -24.10 19.28 -2.85
CA ARG A 307 -25.02 18.15 -3.01
C ARG A 307 -24.30 16.85 -3.44
N ASP A 308 -23.28 16.98 -4.29
CA ASP A 308 -22.60 15.87 -4.94
C ASP A 308 -21.07 15.94 -4.77
N SER A 309 -20.56 16.85 -3.96
CA SER A 309 -19.11 17.03 -3.73
C SER A 309 -18.79 17.14 -2.25
N GLY A 310 -17.55 16.86 -1.89
CA GLY A 310 -17.07 16.99 -0.53
C GLY A 310 -15.58 16.76 -0.41
N TRP A 311 -15.13 16.87 0.82
CA TRP A 311 -13.77 16.57 1.23
C TRP A 311 -13.77 15.48 2.29
N LYS A 312 -12.80 14.59 2.24
CA LYS A 312 -12.51 13.65 3.32
C LYS A 312 -11.08 13.89 3.78
N ILE A 313 -10.90 14.07 5.06
CA ILE A 313 -9.57 14.16 5.68
C ILE A 313 -9.38 12.88 6.47
N GLY A 314 -8.32 12.15 6.22
CA GLY A 314 -7.99 10.91 6.91
C GLY A 314 -6.65 11.02 7.64
N TYR A 315 -6.59 10.47 8.82
CA TYR A 315 -5.38 10.31 9.60
C TYR A 315 -5.26 8.87 10.10
N THR A 316 -4.07 8.30 9.97
CA THR A 316 -3.76 6.97 10.54
C THR A 316 -2.50 7.05 11.36
N CYS A 317 -2.57 6.48 12.55
CA CYS A 317 -1.42 6.26 13.42
C CYS A 317 -1.16 4.76 13.53
N GLU A 318 0.08 4.36 13.31
CA GLU A 318 0.56 2.99 13.51
C GLU A 318 1.52 2.97 14.70
N VAL A 319 1.20 2.14 15.69
CA VAL A 319 1.98 2.01 16.92
C VAL A 319 2.50 0.58 17.03
N PRO A 320 3.81 0.34 16.90
CA PRO A 320 4.37 -0.98 17.10
C PRO A 320 4.21 -1.44 18.55
N THR A 321 3.89 -2.72 18.75
CA THR A 321 3.62 -3.30 20.07
C THR A 321 4.84 -3.90 20.74
N HIS A 322 5.97 -4.05 20.03
CA HIS A 322 7.20 -4.63 20.59
C HIS A 322 7.82 -3.68 21.62
N GLN A 323 8.15 -4.24 22.78
CA GLN A 323 8.77 -3.52 23.89
C GLN A 323 10.11 -2.89 23.47
N GLY A 324 10.31 -1.63 23.86
CA GLY A 324 11.54 -0.87 23.64
C GLY A 324 11.56 0.04 22.41
N THR A 325 10.60 -0.11 21.48
CA THR A 325 10.62 0.66 20.22
C THR A 325 9.36 1.49 19.96
N MET A 326 8.40 1.52 20.90
CA MET A 326 7.08 2.17 20.70
C MET A 326 7.16 3.61 20.18
N TYR A 327 8.05 4.42 20.73
CA TYR A 327 8.15 5.83 20.33
C TYR A 327 9.05 6.08 19.12
N GLN A 328 9.92 5.13 18.79
CA GLN A 328 10.90 5.30 17.71
C GLN A 328 10.39 4.83 16.34
N ASN A 329 9.38 3.96 16.33
CA ASN A 329 8.89 3.30 15.11
C ASN A 329 7.42 3.61 14.79
N THR A 330 6.82 4.65 15.39
CA THR A 330 5.46 5.07 15.03
C THR A 330 5.43 5.59 13.60
N SER A 331 4.37 5.23 12.85
CA SER A 331 4.10 5.77 11.53
C SER A 331 2.84 6.62 11.56
N HIS A 332 2.90 7.76 10.90
CA HIS A 332 1.79 8.69 10.78
C HIS A 332 1.48 8.93 9.32
N SER A 333 0.23 8.81 8.95
CA SER A 333 -0.25 9.07 7.60
C SER A 333 -1.40 10.07 7.65
N LEU A 334 -1.33 11.07 6.78
CA LEU A 334 -2.36 12.08 6.59
C LEU A 334 -2.81 12.03 5.13
N SER A 335 -4.11 12.11 4.88
CA SER A 335 -4.69 12.12 3.55
C SER A 335 -5.80 13.16 3.43
N LEU A 336 -5.88 13.77 2.27
CA LEU A 336 -6.91 14.71 1.88
C LEU A 336 -7.51 14.23 0.56
N HIS A 337 -8.81 13.97 0.54
CA HIS A 337 -9.55 13.54 -0.64
C HIS A 337 -10.64 14.55 -0.96
N TRP A 338 -10.55 15.19 -2.12
CA TRP A 338 -11.66 15.90 -2.74
C TRP A 338 -12.38 14.99 -3.71
N TYR A 339 -13.71 14.96 -3.68
CA TYR A 339 -14.51 14.14 -4.58
C TYR A 339 -15.71 14.91 -5.14
N TYR A 340 -16.09 14.49 -6.34
CA TYR A 340 -17.34 14.86 -7.00
C TYR A 340 -18.04 13.59 -7.47
N ARG A 341 -19.32 13.45 -7.16
CA ARG A 341 -20.11 12.27 -7.51
C ARG A 341 -20.59 12.37 -8.95
N ILE A 342 -20.09 11.48 -9.80
CA ILE A 342 -20.49 11.37 -11.21
C ILE A 342 -21.68 10.40 -11.32
N VAL A 343 -21.63 9.25 -10.64
CA VAL A 343 -22.66 8.24 -10.64
C VAL A 343 -23.59 8.46 -9.45
N PRO A 344 -24.91 8.74 -9.65
CA PRO A 344 -25.83 8.96 -8.54
C PRO A 344 -25.87 7.76 -7.58
N LYS A 345 -25.93 8.02 -6.26
CA LYS A 345 -26.06 6.98 -5.22
C LYS A 345 -27.23 6.01 -5.49
N ARG A 346 -28.31 6.52 -6.07
CA ARG A 346 -29.52 5.72 -6.41
C ARG A 346 -29.25 4.61 -7.42
N CYS A 347 -28.25 4.74 -8.29
CA CYS A 347 -27.88 3.71 -9.25
C CYS A 347 -27.07 2.57 -8.62
N ILE A 348 -26.46 2.80 -7.46
CA ILE A 348 -25.70 1.80 -6.70
C ILE A 348 -26.62 1.07 -5.70
N GLN A 349 -27.67 1.73 -5.20
CA GLN A 349 -28.56 1.25 -4.12
C GLN A 349 -29.95 0.81 -4.58
N ARG A 350 -30.35 1.03 -5.85
CA ARG A 350 -31.68 0.62 -6.33
C ARG A 350 -31.63 -0.78 -6.93
N PHE A 351 -31.88 -1.74 -6.07
CA PHE A 351 -32.62 -2.94 -6.44
C PHE A 351 -34.09 -2.66 -6.14
N ASP A 352 -34.75 -1.82 -6.95
CA ASP A 352 -36.18 -1.68 -6.92
C ASP A 352 -36.78 -2.99 -7.47
N ASN A 353 -37.76 -3.52 -6.74
CA ASN A 353 -38.66 -4.64 -6.89
C ASN A 353 -39.00 -5.04 -8.33
#